data_9fd744736ab5a3dbb5b3eb5c61fa2dc8
#
_entry.id   9fd744736ab5a3dbb5b3eb5c61fa2dc8
#
_cell.length_a   1.000
_cell.length_b   1.000
_cell.length_c   1.000
_cell.angle_alpha   90.00
_cell.angle_beta   90.00
_cell.angle_gamma   90.00
#
_symmetry.space_group_name_H-M   'P 1'
#
loop_
_entity.id
_entity.type
_entity.pdbx_description
1 polymer ?
#
loop_
_entity_poly.entity_id
_entity_poly.type
_entity_poly.pdbx_seq_one_letter_code
_entity_poly.pdbx_strand_id
1 'polypeptide(L)'
;MNEAKQKLFLSEQKAKELFRTIEDRGLIIPGKTEKQLCDEIVQIAKEDFEVENHWGKKIVRTGINTLQPYVSNPPDLIIQDGDILFFDFHPIFENWEADLGRTYVLGDDPLKNKIKKDVEAAWYKGNAWYFKQTKLTGAEFFNYATGLAKYYGYEFGNAIAGHIIGKFPHEQPNDLNDLCLDVHPANQNDIFQLDKEGNKRHWILELHFVDRKNNIGAFFEQLLTAE
;
A
#
# COMPACT_ATOMS: atom_id res chain seq x y z
N MET A 1 1.62 -0.28 -25.75
CA MET A 1 1.56 -0.02 -24.29
C MET A 1 2.77 0.86 -23.98
N ASN A 2 2.65 1.92 -23.19
CA ASN A 2 3.80 2.74 -22.82
C ASN A 2 4.77 1.85 -22.01
N GLU A 3 6.09 1.96 -22.27
CA GLU A 3 7.14 1.15 -21.62
C GLU A 3 7.06 1.23 -20.09
N ALA A 4 6.89 2.42 -19.53
CA ALA A 4 6.76 2.63 -18.09
C ALA A 4 5.57 1.85 -17.50
N LYS A 5 4.40 1.91 -18.13
CA LYS A 5 3.22 1.13 -17.69
C LYS A 5 3.50 -0.37 -17.67
N GLN A 6 4.18 -0.88 -18.71
CA GLN A 6 4.51 -2.31 -18.80
C GLN A 6 5.50 -2.73 -17.72
N LYS A 7 6.55 -1.93 -17.50
CA LYS A 7 7.57 -2.21 -16.47
C LYS A 7 6.99 -2.17 -15.06
N LEU A 8 6.18 -1.15 -14.73
CA LEU A 8 5.48 -1.06 -13.44
C LEU A 8 4.53 -2.23 -13.22
N PHE A 9 3.77 -2.63 -14.24
CA PHE A 9 2.92 -3.81 -14.18
C PHE A 9 3.73 -5.08 -13.85
N LEU A 10 4.87 -5.28 -14.53
CA LEU A 10 5.73 -6.44 -14.27
C LEU A 10 6.33 -6.41 -12.86
N SER A 11 6.76 -5.23 -12.37
CA SER A 11 7.25 -5.06 -11.00
C SER A 11 6.17 -5.39 -9.97
N GLU A 12 4.94 -4.95 -10.18
CA GLU A 12 3.82 -5.31 -9.30
C GLU A 12 3.52 -6.81 -9.34
N GLN A 13 3.59 -7.48 -10.51
CA GLN A 13 3.41 -8.93 -10.58
C GLN A 13 4.48 -9.67 -9.77
N LYS A 14 5.75 -9.24 -9.85
CA LYS A 14 6.84 -9.79 -9.02
C LYS A 14 6.60 -9.56 -7.52
N ALA A 15 6.11 -8.38 -7.13
CA ALA A 15 5.74 -8.12 -5.73
C ALA A 15 4.58 -9.01 -5.24
N LYS A 16 3.57 -9.22 -6.08
CA LYS A 16 2.48 -10.16 -5.79
C LYS A 16 2.97 -11.61 -5.67
N GLU A 17 3.94 -12.01 -6.49
CA GLU A 17 4.56 -13.33 -6.40
C GLU A 17 5.39 -13.47 -5.12
N LEU A 18 6.14 -12.44 -4.72
CA LEU A 18 6.83 -12.42 -3.44
C LEU A 18 5.85 -12.65 -2.28
N PHE A 19 4.72 -11.93 -2.23
CA PHE A 19 3.73 -12.10 -1.15
C PHE A 19 3.12 -13.51 -1.16
N ARG A 20 2.79 -14.06 -2.34
CA ARG A 20 2.35 -15.47 -2.44
C ARG A 20 3.42 -16.45 -1.93
N THR A 21 4.68 -16.22 -2.24
CA THR A 21 5.79 -17.06 -1.75
C THR A 21 5.87 -17.05 -0.22
N ILE A 22 5.62 -15.90 0.43
CA ILE A 22 5.54 -15.78 1.89
C ILE A 22 4.38 -16.62 2.44
N GLU A 23 3.22 -16.56 1.80
CA GLU A 23 2.03 -17.34 2.15
C GLU A 23 2.26 -18.85 1.96
N ASP A 24 2.74 -19.24 0.80
CA ASP A 24 2.97 -20.65 0.43
C ASP A 24 4.03 -21.33 1.32
N ARG A 25 5.02 -20.58 1.79
CA ARG A 25 6.01 -21.05 2.76
C ARG A 25 5.50 -21.08 4.21
N GLY A 26 4.29 -20.59 4.44
CA GLY A 26 3.68 -20.60 5.77
C GLY A 26 4.45 -19.74 6.77
N LEU A 27 4.99 -18.58 6.35
CA LEU A 27 5.82 -17.75 7.22
C LEU A 27 5.00 -16.86 8.17
N ILE A 28 3.73 -16.62 7.85
CA ILE A 28 2.82 -15.80 8.64
C ILE A 28 2.27 -16.65 9.79
N ILE A 29 3.03 -16.77 10.86
CA ILE A 29 2.69 -17.63 12.01
C ILE A 29 2.86 -16.88 13.34
N PRO A 30 2.12 -17.27 14.38
CA PRO A 30 2.32 -16.75 15.73
C PRO A 30 3.72 -17.04 16.28
N GLY A 31 4.14 -16.22 17.26
CA GLY A 31 5.40 -16.38 17.97
C GLY A 31 6.58 -15.62 17.38
N LYS A 32 6.50 -15.16 16.14
CA LYS A 32 7.48 -14.23 15.55
C LYS A 32 7.15 -12.79 15.93
N THR A 33 8.18 -11.93 16.02
CA THR A 33 7.93 -10.48 16.06
C THR A 33 7.67 -9.91 14.66
N GLU A 34 7.05 -8.72 14.59
CA GLU A 34 6.88 -7.96 13.34
C GLU A 34 8.22 -7.80 12.60
N LYS A 35 9.27 -7.46 13.37
CA LYS A 35 10.62 -7.30 12.83
C LYS A 35 11.19 -8.62 12.30
N GLN A 36 11.04 -9.73 13.01
CA GLN A 36 11.53 -11.04 12.53
C GLN A 36 10.86 -11.43 11.22
N LEU A 37 9.53 -11.28 11.11
CA LEU A 37 8.82 -11.58 9.87
C LEU A 37 9.23 -10.60 8.75
N CYS A 38 9.40 -9.33 9.06
CA CYS A 38 9.90 -8.34 8.10
C CYS A 38 11.28 -8.71 7.56
N ASP A 39 12.22 -9.09 8.44
CA ASP A 39 13.58 -9.50 8.05
C ASP A 39 13.55 -10.77 7.17
N GLU A 40 12.69 -11.76 7.46
CA GLU A 40 12.50 -12.95 6.62
C GLU A 40 11.97 -12.59 5.23
N ILE A 41 10.97 -11.69 5.14
CA ILE A 41 10.43 -11.22 3.86
C ILE A 41 11.51 -10.52 3.03
N VAL A 42 12.31 -9.66 3.65
CA VAL A 42 13.43 -8.96 2.98
C VAL A 42 14.46 -9.97 2.47
N GLN A 43 14.78 -11.00 3.26
CA GLN A 43 15.73 -12.04 2.85
C GLN A 43 15.22 -12.80 1.63
N ILE A 44 13.96 -13.22 1.62
CA ILE A 44 13.34 -13.90 0.47
C ILE A 44 13.29 -12.99 -0.75
N ALA A 45 12.92 -11.70 -0.56
CA ALA A 45 12.93 -10.73 -1.64
C ALA A 45 14.30 -10.62 -2.31
N LYS A 46 15.38 -10.67 -1.51
CA LYS A 46 16.75 -10.64 -2.00
C LYS A 46 17.16 -11.93 -2.69
N GLU A 47 16.93 -13.09 -2.06
CA GLU A 47 17.43 -14.39 -2.52
C GLU A 47 16.67 -14.91 -3.73
N ASP A 48 15.34 -14.79 -3.74
CA ASP A 48 14.50 -15.41 -4.76
C ASP A 48 14.05 -14.44 -5.85
N PHE A 49 14.06 -13.13 -5.56
CA PHE A 49 13.51 -12.09 -6.45
C PHE A 49 14.54 -11.04 -6.85
N GLU A 50 15.80 -11.17 -6.43
CA GLU A 50 16.90 -10.25 -6.76
C GLU A 50 16.62 -8.79 -6.33
N VAL A 51 15.84 -8.60 -5.24
CA VAL A 51 15.54 -7.28 -4.70
C VAL A 51 16.70 -6.81 -3.82
N GLU A 52 17.56 -5.95 -4.35
CA GLU A 52 18.67 -5.37 -3.59
C GLU A 52 18.24 -4.23 -2.66
N ASN A 53 17.21 -3.48 -3.04
CA ASN A 53 16.75 -2.30 -2.33
C ASN A 53 15.23 -2.17 -2.28
N HIS A 54 14.77 -1.45 -1.26
CA HIS A 54 13.40 -0.96 -1.13
C HIS A 54 13.46 0.57 -1.08
N TRP A 55 12.53 1.25 -1.74
CA TRP A 55 12.55 2.70 -1.79
C TRP A 55 11.82 3.36 -0.61
N GLY A 56 10.95 2.62 0.10
CA GLY A 56 10.24 3.07 1.29
C GLY A 56 10.51 2.21 2.53
N LYS A 57 9.74 2.43 3.59
CA LYS A 57 9.76 1.60 4.79
C LYS A 57 9.29 0.19 4.44
N LYS A 58 9.85 -0.78 5.10
CA LYS A 58 9.36 -2.17 5.09
C LYS A 58 8.54 -2.37 6.35
N ILE A 59 7.25 -2.58 6.20
CA ILE A 59 6.31 -2.61 7.32
C ILE A 59 5.67 -3.99 7.42
N VAL A 60 5.76 -4.54 8.62
CA VAL A 60 4.87 -5.57 9.14
C VAL A 60 4.26 -5.00 10.41
N ARG A 61 2.93 -5.00 10.51
CA ARG A 61 2.20 -4.54 11.71
C ARG A 61 1.15 -5.55 12.10
N THR A 62 1.11 -5.90 13.39
CA THR A 62 0.18 -6.86 13.95
C THR A 62 -0.61 -6.28 15.13
N GLY A 63 -1.78 -6.82 15.42
CA GLY A 63 -2.61 -6.44 16.55
C GLY A 63 -2.87 -4.93 16.60
N ILE A 64 -2.59 -4.30 17.75
CA ILE A 64 -2.83 -2.86 17.97
C ILE A 64 -1.96 -1.97 17.05
N ASN A 65 -0.81 -2.46 16.58
CA ASN A 65 0.03 -1.72 15.65
C ASN A 65 -0.62 -1.52 14.28
N THR A 66 -1.63 -2.32 13.93
CA THR A 66 -2.41 -2.10 12.69
C THR A 66 -3.21 -0.80 12.67
N LEU A 67 -3.37 -0.12 13.81
CA LEU A 67 -4.01 1.21 13.90
C LEU A 67 -3.04 2.36 13.57
N GLN A 68 -1.74 2.09 13.47
CA GLN A 68 -0.74 3.14 13.36
C GLN A 68 -0.57 3.60 11.91
N PRO A 69 -0.48 4.92 11.65
CA PRO A 69 -0.22 5.43 10.32
C PRO A 69 1.23 5.13 9.88
N TYR A 70 1.47 5.16 8.56
CA TYR A 70 2.78 4.88 7.95
C TYR A 70 3.96 5.57 8.65
N VAL A 71 3.81 6.85 9.01
CA VAL A 71 4.88 7.65 9.63
C VAL A 71 5.29 7.18 11.02
N SER A 72 4.44 6.44 11.72
CA SER A 72 4.70 5.95 13.09
C SER A 72 5.76 4.86 13.09
N ASN A 73 6.47 4.77 14.23
CA ASN A 73 7.40 3.69 14.53
C ASN A 73 7.00 3.07 15.89
N PRO A 74 5.94 2.27 15.92
CA PRO A 74 5.48 1.63 17.15
C PRO A 74 6.49 0.61 17.66
N PRO A 75 6.42 0.21 18.96
CA PRO A 75 7.20 -0.89 19.48
C PRO A 75 6.93 -2.19 18.70
N ASP A 76 7.99 -3.00 18.53
CA ASP A 76 7.90 -4.32 17.90
C ASP A 76 7.02 -5.27 18.73
N LEU A 77 6.01 -5.86 18.12
CA LEU A 77 5.08 -6.79 18.77
C LEU A 77 5.32 -8.22 18.31
N ILE A 78 5.00 -9.16 19.20
CA ILE A 78 4.93 -10.59 18.86
C ILE A 78 3.57 -10.88 18.25
N ILE A 79 3.54 -11.47 17.08
CA ILE A 79 2.33 -11.95 16.40
C ILE A 79 1.69 -13.04 17.25
N GLN A 80 0.40 -12.89 17.54
CA GLN A 80 -0.37 -13.82 18.38
C GLN A 80 -1.32 -14.66 17.52
N ASP A 81 -1.78 -15.78 18.09
CA ASP A 81 -2.91 -16.53 17.53
C ASP A 81 -4.13 -15.61 17.38
N GLY A 82 -4.77 -15.70 16.24
CA GLY A 82 -5.95 -14.90 15.95
C GLY A 82 -5.67 -13.45 15.59
N ASP A 83 -4.42 -13.01 15.45
CA ASP A 83 -4.11 -11.64 15.07
C ASP A 83 -4.57 -11.29 13.64
N ILE A 84 -4.83 -9.98 13.45
CA ILE A 84 -4.84 -9.33 12.17
C ILE A 84 -3.49 -8.63 12.00
N LEU A 85 -2.90 -8.73 10.82
CA LEU A 85 -1.66 -8.06 10.48
C LEU A 85 -1.67 -7.61 9.02
N PHE A 86 -0.82 -6.64 8.70
CA PHE A 86 -0.62 -6.25 7.31
C PHE A 86 0.85 -6.06 6.97
N PHE A 87 1.14 -6.21 5.70
CA PHE A 87 2.41 -5.89 5.06
C PHE A 87 2.26 -4.64 4.20
N ASP A 88 3.33 -3.86 4.14
CA ASP A 88 3.50 -2.71 3.26
C ASP A 88 4.98 -2.67 2.86
N PHE A 89 5.26 -3.00 1.59
CA PHE A 89 6.60 -3.19 1.06
C PHE A 89 6.79 -2.53 -0.30
N HIS A 90 7.96 -1.93 -0.47
CA HIS A 90 8.33 -1.07 -1.59
C HIS A 90 9.55 -1.62 -2.36
N PRO A 91 9.52 -2.87 -2.89
CA PRO A 91 10.66 -3.46 -3.57
C PRO A 91 10.95 -2.78 -4.91
N ILE A 92 12.23 -2.77 -5.31
CA ILE A 92 12.68 -2.29 -6.61
C ILE A 92 13.10 -3.50 -7.44
N PHE A 93 12.46 -3.67 -8.60
CA PHE A 93 12.80 -4.71 -9.58
C PHE A 93 13.36 -4.08 -10.85
N GLU A 94 14.60 -4.39 -11.23
CA GLU A 94 15.22 -3.90 -12.47
C GLU A 94 15.14 -2.35 -12.62
N ASN A 95 15.32 -1.61 -11.52
CA ASN A 95 15.17 -0.16 -11.42
C ASN A 95 13.71 0.37 -11.55
N TRP A 96 12.71 -0.49 -11.44
CA TRP A 96 11.31 -0.08 -11.38
C TRP A 96 10.73 -0.39 -10.01
N GLU A 97 10.01 0.57 -9.50
CA GLU A 97 9.39 0.48 -8.19
C GLU A 97 8.14 -0.40 -8.22
N ALA A 98 7.93 -1.13 -7.15
CA ALA A 98 6.63 -1.69 -6.82
C ALA A 98 6.23 -1.18 -5.43
N ASP A 99 4.94 -1.20 -5.17
CA ASP A 99 4.37 -0.84 -3.89
C ASP A 99 3.14 -1.70 -3.63
N LEU A 100 3.20 -2.50 -2.58
CA LEU A 100 2.18 -3.50 -2.34
C LEU A 100 1.88 -3.65 -0.85
N GLY A 101 0.62 -3.43 -0.50
CA GLY A 101 0.10 -3.63 0.85
C GLY A 101 -0.99 -4.69 0.89
N ARG A 102 -0.91 -5.62 1.85
CA ARG A 102 -1.91 -6.68 2.05
C ARG A 102 -2.14 -6.98 3.52
N THR A 103 -3.40 -7.26 3.84
CA THR A 103 -3.83 -7.65 5.19
C THR A 103 -4.05 -9.15 5.28
N TYR A 104 -3.62 -9.74 6.39
CA TYR A 104 -3.77 -11.14 6.74
C TYR A 104 -4.49 -11.29 8.08
N VAL A 105 -5.18 -12.40 8.26
CA VAL A 105 -5.85 -12.76 9.52
C VAL A 105 -5.45 -14.17 9.90
N LEU A 106 -4.91 -14.32 11.09
CA LEU A 106 -4.62 -15.63 11.67
C LEU A 106 -5.87 -16.13 12.40
N GLY A 107 -6.58 -17.07 11.77
CA GLY A 107 -7.84 -17.60 12.30
C GLY A 107 -9.09 -17.10 11.59
N ASP A 108 -10.22 -17.18 12.28
CA ASP A 108 -11.56 -17.04 11.70
C ASP A 108 -12.41 -15.90 12.31
N ASP A 109 -11.78 -14.98 13.06
CA ASP A 109 -12.48 -13.84 13.66
C ASP A 109 -13.28 -13.06 12.60
N PRO A 110 -14.61 -12.96 12.73
CA PRO A 110 -15.48 -12.41 11.71
C PRO A 110 -15.26 -10.90 11.53
N LEU A 111 -14.88 -10.14 12.56
CA LEU A 111 -14.63 -8.69 12.46
C LEU A 111 -13.33 -8.43 11.71
N LYS A 112 -12.27 -9.18 12.02
CA LYS A 112 -10.97 -9.09 11.33
C LYS A 112 -11.08 -9.49 9.87
N ASN A 113 -11.78 -10.58 9.58
CA ASN A 113 -12.03 -11.00 8.21
C ASN A 113 -12.93 -10.02 7.44
N LYS A 114 -13.86 -9.35 8.13
CA LYS A 114 -14.71 -8.32 7.51
C LYS A 114 -13.90 -7.10 7.08
N ILE A 115 -13.12 -6.48 7.98
CA ILE A 115 -12.34 -5.28 7.66
C ILE A 115 -11.30 -5.56 6.57
N LYS A 116 -10.65 -6.75 6.57
CA LYS A 116 -9.77 -7.20 5.49
C LYS A 116 -10.48 -7.22 4.14
N LYS A 117 -11.67 -7.81 4.05
CA LYS A 117 -12.46 -7.86 2.81
C LYS A 117 -12.97 -6.50 2.39
N ASP A 118 -13.36 -5.67 3.35
CA ASP A 118 -13.91 -4.35 3.07
C ASP A 118 -12.85 -3.39 2.51
N VAL A 119 -11.63 -3.40 3.05
CA VAL A 119 -10.54 -2.53 2.54
C VAL A 119 -10.16 -2.92 1.11
N GLU A 120 -10.07 -4.21 0.82
CA GLU A 120 -9.81 -4.71 -0.53
C GLU A 120 -10.95 -4.34 -1.50
N ALA A 121 -12.21 -4.59 -1.12
CA ALA A 121 -13.37 -4.22 -1.92
C ALA A 121 -13.46 -2.70 -2.16
N ALA A 122 -13.09 -1.90 -1.16
CA ALA A 122 -13.03 -0.44 -1.26
C ALA A 122 -11.94 -0.02 -2.25
N TRP A 123 -10.79 -0.68 -2.25
CA TRP A 123 -9.71 -0.41 -3.20
C TRP A 123 -10.19 -0.61 -4.65
N TYR A 124 -10.85 -1.74 -4.96
CA TYR A 124 -11.41 -1.98 -6.30
C TYR A 124 -12.49 -0.98 -6.68
N LYS A 125 -13.29 -0.48 -5.73
CA LYS A 125 -14.23 0.62 -5.99
C LYS A 125 -13.49 1.93 -6.30
N GLY A 126 -12.42 2.22 -5.57
CA GLY A 126 -11.55 3.37 -5.81
C GLY A 126 -10.92 3.33 -7.20
N ASN A 127 -10.36 2.19 -7.58
CA ASN A 127 -9.79 1.95 -8.89
C ASN A 127 -10.83 2.15 -10.00
N ALA A 128 -11.99 1.50 -9.90
CA ALA A 128 -13.06 1.64 -10.90
C ALA A 128 -13.63 3.06 -10.99
N TRP A 129 -13.60 3.83 -9.89
CA TRP A 129 -14.01 5.23 -9.90
C TRP A 129 -12.94 6.11 -10.55
N TYR A 130 -11.64 5.89 -10.24
CA TYR A 130 -10.51 6.59 -10.84
C TYR A 130 -10.54 6.54 -12.38
N PHE A 131 -10.74 5.37 -12.95
CA PHE A 131 -10.78 5.20 -14.43
C PHE A 131 -11.97 5.88 -15.12
N LYS A 132 -12.95 6.37 -14.38
CA LYS A 132 -14.07 7.16 -14.94
C LYS A 132 -13.78 8.65 -14.95
N GLN A 133 -12.68 9.09 -14.35
CA GLN A 133 -12.34 10.50 -14.28
C GLN A 133 -11.51 10.92 -15.50
N THR A 134 -11.74 12.12 -15.98
CA THR A 134 -10.95 12.77 -17.04
C THR A 134 -10.14 13.96 -16.50
N LYS A 135 -10.50 14.42 -15.31
CA LYS A 135 -9.81 15.43 -14.51
C LYS A 135 -10.03 15.09 -13.04
N LEU A 136 -8.98 15.14 -12.24
CA LEU A 136 -9.06 14.74 -10.84
C LEU A 136 -7.91 15.39 -10.06
N THR A 137 -8.22 16.11 -8.99
CA THR A 137 -7.18 16.59 -8.07
C THR A 137 -6.83 15.53 -7.03
N GLY A 138 -5.61 15.63 -6.46
CA GLY A 138 -5.21 14.77 -5.34
C GLY A 138 -6.17 14.92 -4.16
N ALA A 139 -6.66 16.13 -3.89
CA ALA A 139 -7.64 16.42 -2.84
C ALA A 139 -9.00 15.74 -3.08
N GLU A 140 -9.51 15.77 -4.31
CA GLU A 140 -10.78 15.11 -4.66
C GLU A 140 -10.64 13.60 -4.51
N PHE A 141 -9.49 13.04 -4.93
CA PHE A 141 -9.26 11.59 -4.80
C PHE A 141 -9.10 11.18 -3.34
N PHE A 142 -8.36 11.96 -2.53
CA PHE A 142 -8.28 11.74 -1.09
C PHE A 142 -9.66 11.76 -0.42
N ASN A 143 -10.50 12.75 -0.75
CA ASN A 143 -11.87 12.83 -0.24
C ASN A 143 -12.71 11.61 -0.63
N TYR A 144 -12.53 11.10 -1.84
CA TYR A 144 -13.21 9.88 -2.27
C TYR A 144 -12.72 8.65 -1.48
N ALA A 145 -11.41 8.48 -1.32
CA ALA A 145 -10.81 7.37 -0.57
C ALA A 145 -11.25 7.36 0.91
N THR A 146 -11.21 8.52 1.58
CA THR A 146 -11.70 8.66 2.96
C THR A 146 -13.22 8.44 3.06
N GLY A 147 -13.96 8.85 2.02
CA GLY A 147 -15.39 8.56 1.87
C GLY A 147 -15.69 7.06 1.80
N LEU A 148 -14.82 6.26 1.16
CA LEU A 148 -14.93 4.81 1.14
C LEU A 148 -14.77 4.20 2.54
N ALA A 149 -13.77 4.64 3.33
CA ALA A 149 -13.61 4.18 4.71
C ALA A 149 -14.89 4.42 5.52
N LYS A 150 -15.42 5.64 5.46
CA LYS A 150 -16.68 6.01 6.12
C LYS A 150 -17.89 5.19 5.63
N TYR A 151 -17.98 4.91 4.32
CA TYR A 151 -19.05 4.08 3.74
C TYR A 151 -19.05 2.67 4.31
N TYR A 152 -17.87 2.07 4.55
CA TYR A 152 -17.72 0.76 5.16
C TYR A 152 -17.80 0.79 6.70
N GLY A 153 -17.88 1.96 7.32
CA GLY A 153 -18.03 2.13 8.77
C GLY A 153 -16.71 2.22 9.53
N TYR A 154 -15.62 2.60 8.85
CA TYR A 154 -14.29 2.74 9.42
C TYR A 154 -13.76 4.18 9.36
N GLU A 155 -12.71 4.46 10.14
CA GLU A 155 -11.89 5.66 10.00
C GLU A 155 -10.81 5.41 8.94
N PHE A 156 -10.34 6.48 8.29
CA PHE A 156 -9.16 6.43 7.43
C PHE A 156 -7.91 6.68 8.27
N GLY A 157 -6.91 5.80 8.16
CA GLY A 157 -5.79 5.73 9.09
C GLY A 157 -4.53 6.49 8.68
N ASN A 158 -4.42 6.94 7.42
CA ASN A 158 -3.22 7.62 6.89
C ASN A 158 -3.48 9.10 6.54
N ALA A 159 -2.39 9.86 6.37
CA ALA A 159 -2.45 11.25 5.92
C ALA A 159 -2.63 11.39 4.40
N ILE A 160 -2.21 10.40 3.63
CA ILE A 160 -2.35 10.31 2.17
C ILE A 160 -3.16 9.07 1.81
N ALA A 161 -3.67 9.02 0.60
CA ALA A 161 -4.36 7.84 0.05
C ALA A 161 -3.66 7.32 -1.22
N GLY A 162 -2.38 7.62 -1.37
CA GLY A 162 -1.54 7.19 -2.47
C GLY A 162 -0.55 8.27 -2.89
N HIS A 163 0.32 7.90 -3.81
CA HIS A 163 1.40 8.74 -4.33
C HIS A 163 1.79 8.26 -5.73
N ILE A 164 2.71 9.00 -6.38
CA ILE A 164 3.27 8.55 -7.65
C ILE A 164 4.23 7.38 -7.47
N ILE A 165 4.43 6.63 -8.56
CA ILE A 165 5.39 5.54 -8.66
C ILE A 165 6.00 5.53 -10.06
N GLY A 166 7.25 5.07 -10.19
CA GLY A 166 7.93 5.13 -11.46
C GLY A 166 9.19 4.29 -11.56
N LYS A 167 10.09 4.71 -12.44
CA LYS A 167 11.46 4.24 -12.46
C LYS A 167 12.18 4.83 -11.25
N PHE A 168 12.92 4.01 -10.51
CA PHE A 168 13.62 4.46 -9.31
C PHE A 168 14.87 5.31 -9.66
N PRO A 169 15.05 6.45 -9.00
CA PRO A 169 14.07 7.13 -8.15
C PRO A 169 12.99 7.80 -8.99
N HIS A 170 11.70 7.65 -8.57
CA HIS A 170 10.61 8.35 -9.25
C HIS A 170 10.75 9.89 -9.14
N GLU A 171 9.93 10.61 -9.89
CA GLU A 171 9.90 12.09 -9.84
C GLU A 171 9.80 12.59 -8.40
N GLN A 172 10.62 13.60 -8.07
CA GLN A 172 10.55 14.26 -6.78
C GLN A 172 10.00 15.68 -6.94
N PRO A 173 9.22 16.20 -5.98
CA PRO A 173 8.79 17.59 -6.01
C PRO A 173 10.00 18.52 -5.87
N ASN A 174 9.90 19.75 -6.38
CA ASN A 174 10.97 20.76 -6.25
C ASN A 174 11.16 21.21 -4.79
N ASP A 175 10.09 21.24 -4.01
CA ASP A 175 10.07 21.47 -2.57
C ASP A 175 9.52 20.19 -1.90
N LEU A 176 10.25 19.66 -0.94
CA LEU A 176 9.84 18.44 -0.19
C LEU A 176 8.53 18.62 0.60
N ASN A 177 8.09 19.86 0.81
CA ASN A 177 6.79 20.17 1.40
C ASN A 177 5.66 20.28 0.37
N ASP A 178 5.98 20.20 -0.93
CA ASP A 178 4.99 20.21 -1.99
C ASP A 178 4.39 18.82 -2.16
N LEU A 179 3.12 18.69 -1.83
CA LEU A 179 2.36 17.44 -1.87
C LEU A 179 1.74 17.15 -3.25
N CYS A 180 2.24 17.79 -4.31
CA CYS A 180 1.71 17.66 -5.68
C CYS A 180 1.78 16.24 -6.25
N LEU A 181 2.62 15.39 -5.66
CA LEU A 181 2.84 13.98 -6.04
C LEU A 181 2.15 12.99 -5.10
N ASP A 182 1.30 13.48 -4.18
CA ASP A 182 0.53 12.69 -3.24
C ASP A 182 -0.98 12.85 -3.45
N VAL A 183 -1.72 11.79 -3.18
CA VAL A 183 -3.18 11.83 -3.00
C VAL A 183 -3.46 12.34 -1.60
N HIS A 184 -3.43 13.68 -1.45
CA HIS A 184 -3.48 14.39 -0.18
C HIS A 184 -4.51 15.53 -0.21
N PRO A 185 -5.21 15.85 0.90
CA PRO A 185 -6.26 16.86 0.91
C PRO A 185 -5.80 18.28 0.53
N ALA A 186 -4.51 18.58 0.65
CA ALA A 186 -3.95 19.87 0.21
C ALA A 186 -3.56 19.88 -1.28
N ASN A 187 -3.50 18.73 -1.97
CA ASN A 187 -3.10 18.68 -3.37
C ASN A 187 -4.24 19.07 -4.30
N GLN A 188 -4.22 20.31 -4.79
CA GLN A 188 -5.20 20.86 -5.74
C GLN A 188 -4.79 20.66 -7.21
N ASN A 189 -3.64 20.00 -7.48
CA ASN A 189 -3.19 19.74 -8.84
C ASN A 189 -3.95 18.57 -9.46
N ASP A 190 -4.16 18.64 -10.76
CA ASP A 190 -4.71 17.53 -11.54
C ASP A 190 -3.68 16.39 -11.61
N ILE A 191 -4.03 15.23 -11.04
CA ILE A 191 -3.14 14.06 -11.00
C ILE A 191 -2.91 13.42 -12.39
N PHE A 192 -3.68 13.82 -13.40
CA PHE A 192 -3.47 13.41 -14.79
C PHE A 192 -2.51 14.33 -15.56
N GLN A 193 -1.98 15.37 -14.91
CA GLN A 193 -0.92 16.18 -15.52
C GLN A 193 0.30 15.31 -15.83
N LEU A 194 0.95 15.64 -16.96
CA LEU A 194 2.19 15.02 -17.34
C LEU A 194 3.33 15.44 -16.39
N ASP A 195 4.35 14.61 -16.31
CA ASP A 195 5.60 14.96 -15.62
C ASP A 195 6.39 16.07 -16.36
N LYS A 196 7.54 16.44 -15.83
CA LYS A 196 8.41 17.48 -16.42
C LYS A 196 8.98 17.10 -17.79
N GLU A 197 8.96 15.80 -18.13
CA GLU A 197 9.46 15.25 -19.39
C GLU A 197 8.33 15.00 -20.40
N GLY A 198 7.07 15.26 -20.01
CA GLY A 198 5.90 15.06 -20.86
C GLY A 198 5.33 13.64 -20.82
N ASN A 199 5.73 12.82 -19.86
CA ASN A 199 5.20 11.47 -19.68
C ASN A 199 4.00 11.46 -18.75
N LYS A 200 3.17 10.42 -18.87
CA LYS A 200 2.09 10.17 -17.92
C LYS A 200 2.65 9.69 -16.58
N ARG A 201 2.18 10.29 -15.49
CA ARG A 201 2.43 9.80 -14.13
C ARG A 201 1.63 8.54 -13.86
N HIS A 202 2.20 7.66 -13.05
CA HIS A 202 1.55 6.46 -12.55
C HIS A 202 1.36 6.59 -11.03
N TRP A 203 0.27 6.03 -10.52
CA TRP A 203 -0.18 6.27 -9.17
C TRP A 203 -0.43 4.97 -8.44
N ILE A 204 -0.13 4.98 -7.15
CA ILE A 204 -0.59 4.01 -6.17
C ILE A 204 -1.90 4.51 -5.56
N LEU A 205 -2.79 3.61 -5.25
CA LEU A 205 -3.88 3.85 -4.30
C LEU A 205 -3.63 2.97 -3.08
N GLU A 206 -3.60 3.60 -1.90
CA GLU A 206 -3.49 2.95 -0.61
C GLU A 206 -4.71 3.27 0.26
N LEU A 207 -5.27 2.26 0.90
CA LEU A 207 -6.38 2.41 1.83
C LEU A 207 -6.02 1.78 3.17
N HIS A 208 -6.03 2.59 4.21
CA HIS A 208 -5.86 2.16 5.59
C HIS A 208 -7.17 2.34 6.35
N PHE A 209 -7.87 1.25 6.62
CA PHE A 209 -9.10 1.24 7.41
C PHE A 209 -8.80 0.95 8.88
N VAL A 210 -9.39 1.73 9.78
CA VAL A 210 -9.15 1.66 11.20
C VAL A 210 -10.48 1.57 11.96
N ASP A 211 -10.62 0.54 12.79
CA ASP A 211 -11.68 0.38 13.78
C ASP A 211 -11.08 0.49 15.19
N ARG A 212 -11.08 1.72 15.73
CA ARG A 212 -10.50 1.99 17.06
C ARG A 212 -11.28 1.32 18.17
N LYS A 213 -12.59 1.10 17.99
CA LYS A 213 -13.43 0.45 18.99
C LYS A 213 -13.00 -0.99 19.21
N ASN A 214 -12.65 -1.68 18.14
CA ASN A 214 -12.25 -3.09 18.19
C ASN A 214 -10.73 -3.27 18.16
N ASN A 215 -9.94 -2.17 18.11
CA ASN A 215 -8.47 -2.17 18.03
C ASN A 215 -7.94 -2.99 16.85
N ILE A 216 -8.55 -2.87 15.69
CA ILE A 216 -8.12 -3.51 14.45
C ILE A 216 -7.98 -2.50 13.32
N GLY A 217 -6.97 -2.73 12.47
CA GLY A 217 -6.75 -1.99 11.23
C GLY A 217 -6.48 -2.95 10.08
N ALA A 218 -6.76 -2.51 8.86
CA ALA A 218 -6.48 -3.25 7.64
C ALA A 218 -5.94 -2.30 6.58
N PHE A 219 -5.03 -2.80 5.77
CA PHE A 219 -4.33 -2.04 4.74
C PHE A 219 -4.39 -2.79 3.40
N PHE A 220 -4.65 -2.05 2.32
CA PHE A 220 -4.59 -2.58 0.96
C PHE A 220 -4.04 -1.52 0.03
N GLU A 221 -3.01 -1.89 -0.72
CA GLU A 221 -2.27 -1.01 -1.60
C GLU A 221 -1.80 -1.74 -2.83
N GLN A 222 -1.86 -1.08 -3.97
CA GLN A 222 -1.24 -1.51 -5.22
C GLN A 222 -1.32 -0.43 -6.30
N LEU A 223 -0.63 -0.69 -7.41
CA LEU A 223 -0.61 0.15 -8.60
C LEU A 223 -2.01 0.36 -9.18
N LEU A 224 -2.39 1.63 -9.33
CA LEU A 224 -3.70 2.04 -9.80
C LEU A 224 -3.83 2.01 -11.33
N THR A 225 -2.72 2.24 -12.02
CA THR A 225 -2.71 2.50 -13.47
C THR A 225 -2.25 1.33 -14.33
N ALA A 226 -2.20 0.09 -13.80
CA ALA A 226 -1.68 -1.09 -14.48
C ALA A 226 -2.67 -1.86 -15.36
N GLU A 227 -3.97 -1.49 -15.38
CA GLU A 227 -4.96 -2.16 -16.22
C GLU A 227 -4.98 -1.68 -17.69
#